data_0d2de60a147734b11f3bece570970a8c
#
_entry.id   0d2de60a147734b11f3bece570970a8c
#
_cell.length_a   1.000
_cell.length_b   1.000
_cell.length_c   1.000
_cell.angle_alpha   90.00
_cell.angle_beta   90.00
_cell.angle_gamma   90.00
#
_symmetry.space_group_name_H-M   'P 1'
#
loop_
_entity.id
_entity.type
_entity.pdbx_description
1 polymer ?
#
loop_
_entity_poly.entity_id
_entity_poly.type
_entity_poly.pdbx_seq_one_letter_code
_entity_poly.pdbx_strand_id
1 'polypeptide(L)'
;MKKILFNGLGNRGWIGGLYYLKNIIFSCLQNPNITEKYEMVVLIDPEHADIFDAFRGKIDIRVYEGTNKLKLALYEANLIWLHGVKYCYALELNKIGRLFAKKGIFWIPDFQHKNLPEFFSKEELDKKDANFTEITQMPNPLVLSSEDAKNDLEHFFPEHKCSVEVVHFVSYIEPELRKITPEMEEQV
;
A
#
# COMPACT_ATOMS: atom_id res chain seq x y z
N MET A 1 17.21 12.97 -5.50
CA MET A 1 16.63 12.49 -4.22
C MET A 1 16.41 10.98 -4.28
N LYS A 2 16.30 10.30 -3.15
CA LYS A 2 15.89 8.88 -3.10
C LYS A 2 14.39 8.81 -3.34
N LYS A 3 13.89 7.66 -3.84
CA LYS A 3 12.46 7.51 -4.14
C LYS A 3 11.81 6.47 -3.24
N ILE A 4 10.55 6.70 -2.91
CA ILE A 4 9.66 5.71 -2.31
C ILE A 4 8.64 5.34 -3.40
N LEU A 5 8.58 4.07 -3.77
CA LEU A 5 7.57 3.53 -4.67
C LEU A 5 6.38 3.01 -3.85
N PHE A 6 5.21 3.49 -4.18
CA PHE A 6 3.93 3.01 -3.66
C PHE A 6 3.28 2.13 -4.71
N ASN A 7 3.12 0.85 -4.41
CA ASN A 7 2.52 -0.10 -5.33
C ASN A 7 1.00 -0.15 -5.14
N GLY A 8 0.27 0.43 -6.09
CA GLY A 8 -1.19 0.43 -6.16
C GLY A 8 -1.77 -0.62 -7.13
N LEU A 9 -0.91 -1.44 -7.73
CA LEU A 9 -1.34 -2.48 -8.67
C LEU A 9 -1.94 -3.69 -7.95
N GLY A 10 -2.83 -4.39 -8.65
CA GLY A 10 -3.44 -5.62 -8.13
C GLY A 10 -4.66 -5.41 -7.23
N ASN A 11 -5.02 -4.17 -6.94
CA ASN A 11 -6.17 -3.83 -6.10
C ASN A 11 -7.49 -3.67 -6.91
N ARG A 12 -7.60 -4.31 -8.07
CA ARG A 12 -8.75 -4.23 -9.02
C ARG A 12 -10.07 -4.65 -8.40
N GLY A 13 -10.41 -4.63 -7.33
CA GLY A 13 -11.68 -4.94 -6.65
C GLY A 13 -11.72 -4.34 -5.24
N TRP A 14 -10.61 -3.73 -4.83
CA TRP A 14 -10.50 -3.20 -3.49
C TRP A 14 -10.07 -1.73 -3.48
N ILE A 15 -11.01 -0.89 -3.88
CA ILE A 15 -10.82 0.56 -3.96
C ILE A 15 -10.43 1.17 -2.59
N GLY A 16 -10.88 0.57 -1.49
CA GLY A 16 -10.50 1.00 -0.13
C GLY A 16 -9.00 0.99 0.10
N GLY A 17 -8.28 0.00 -0.45
CA GLY A 17 -6.82 -0.06 -0.37
C GLY A 17 -6.14 1.07 -1.13
N LEU A 18 -6.69 1.48 -2.27
CA LEU A 18 -6.16 2.61 -3.04
C LEU A 18 -6.36 3.94 -2.31
N TYR A 19 -7.51 4.14 -1.66
CA TYR A 19 -7.73 5.32 -0.82
C TYR A 19 -6.84 5.32 0.42
N TYR A 20 -6.58 4.18 1.02
CA TYR A 20 -5.59 4.07 2.10
C TYR A 20 -4.19 4.51 1.61
N LEU A 21 -3.78 4.02 0.44
CA LEU A 21 -2.52 4.41 -0.19
C LEU A 21 -2.47 5.92 -0.49
N LYS A 22 -3.55 6.48 -1.04
CA LYS A 22 -3.71 7.94 -1.25
C LYS A 22 -3.50 8.71 0.04
N ASN A 23 -4.11 8.26 1.13
CA ASN A 23 -4.03 8.93 2.42
C ASN A 23 -2.62 8.86 3.04
N ILE A 24 -1.91 7.74 2.90
CA ILE A 24 -0.51 7.62 3.30
C ILE A 24 0.36 8.60 2.50
N ILE A 25 0.21 8.63 1.18
CA ILE A 25 0.95 9.56 0.31
C ILE A 25 0.68 11.01 0.72
N PHE A 26 -0.59 11.36 0.98
CA PHE A 26 -0.94 12.68 1.49
C PHE A 26 -0.21 13.00 2.79
N SER A 27 -0.23 12.09 3.76
CA SER A 27 0.46 12.27 5.04
C SER A 27 1.97 12.45 4.86
N CYS A 28 2.58 11.69 3.94
CA CYS A 28 3.98 11.85 3.57
C CYS A 28 4.26 13.24 2.98
N LEU A 29 3.37 13.75 2.12
CA LEU A 29 3.50 15.08 1.50
C LEU A 29 3.41 16.23 2.52
N GLN A 30 2.73 16.02 3.65
CA GLN A 30 2.65 17.01 4.74
C GLN A 30 3.86 16.99 5.67
N ASN A 31 4.77 16.01 5.52
CA ASN A 31 5.92 15.85 6.41
C ASN A 31 7.23 16.30 5.73
N PRO A 32 7.79 17.46 6.11
CA PRO A 32 9.05 17.98 5.54
C PRO A 32 10.21 16.99 5.68
N ASN A 33 10.29 16.23 6.77
CA ASN A 33 11.35 15.23 6.97
C ASN A 33 11.32 14.11 5.92
N ILE A 34 10.17 13.90 5.28
CA ILE A 34 10.02 12.95 4.18
C ILE A 34 10.27 13.65 2.85
N THR A 35 9.60 14.77 2.58
CA THR A 35 9.66 15.45 1.28
C THR A 35 11.00 16.05 0.94
N GLU A 36 11.80 16.43 1.94
CA GLU A 36 13.18 16.88 1.74
C GLU A 36 14.16 15.77 1.35
N LYS A 37 13.83 14.51 1.67
CA LYS A 37 14.72 13.36 1.45
C LYS A 37 14.28 12.43 0.34
N TYR A 38 12.97 12.37 0.11
CA TYR A 38 12.36 11.39 -0.79
C TYR A 38 11.37 12.02 -1.78
N GLU A 39 11.44 11.58 -3.00
CA GLU A 39 10.38 11.73 -4.00
C GLU A 39 9.43 10.54 -3.89
N MET A 40 8.14 10.79 -4.05
CA MET A 40 7.13 9.74 -4.06
C MET A 40 6.78 9.37 -5.49
N VAL A 41 6.71 8.08 -5.74
CA VAL A 41 6.27 7.50 -7.01
C VAL A 41 5.11 6.57 -6.69
N VAL A 42 3.99 6.70 -7.38
CA VAL A 42 2.89 5.73 -7.32
C VAL A 42 2.84 4.95 -8.63
N LEU A 43 2.73 3.63 -8.55
CA LEU A 43 2.48 2.75 -9.68
C LEU A 43 1.04 2.26 -9.61
N ILE A 44 0.26 2.51 -10.67
CA ILE A 44 -1.20 2.32 -10.65
C ILE A 44 -1.72 1.81 -11.98
N ASP A 45 -2.88 1.16 -11.97
CA ASP A 45 -3.66 0.79 -13.16
C ASP A 45 -4.33 2.02 -13.79
N PRO A 46 -4.58 2.05 -15.12
CA PRO A 46 -5.20 3.18 -15.82
C PRO A 46 -6.56 3.58 -15.25
N GLU A 47 -7.39 2.60 -14.89
CA GLU A 47 -8.76 2.81 -14.41
C GLU A 47 -8.87 3.48 -13.04
N HIS A 48 -7.74 3.58 -12.31
CA HIS A 48 -7.70 4.17 -10.97
C HIS A 48 -6.72 5.35 -10.86
N ALA A 49 -6.15 5.79 -11.99
CA ALA A 49 -5.13 6.83 -11.99
C ALA A 49 -5.67 8.18 -11.48
N ASP A 50 -6.95 8.46 -11.70
CA ASP A 50 -7.66 9.65 -11.27
C ASP A 50 -7.73 9.81 -9.74
N ILE A 51 -7.69 8.70 -8.98
CA ILE A 51 -7.63 8.73 -7.51
C ILE A 51 -6.49 9.62 -7.01
N PHE A 52 -5.38 9.69 -7.76
CA PHE A 52 -4.18 10.44 -7.39
C PHE A 52 -4.06 11.80 -8.06
N ASP A 53 -5.07 12.25 -8.81
CA ASP A 53 -5.05 13.53 -9.54
C ASP A 53 -4.78 14.74 -8.66
N ALA A 54 -5.29 14.74 -7.42
CA ALA A 54 -5.01 15.80 -6.43
C ALA A 54 -3.51 15.98 -6.11
N PHE A 55 -2.67 15.02 -6.49
CA PHE A 55 -1.22 15.04 -6.25
C PHE A 55 -0.40 15.26 -7.52
N ARG A 56 -1.02 15.54 -8.66
CA ARG A 56 -0.30 15.85 -9.91
C ARG A 56 0.69 17.00 -9.69
N GLY A 57 1.90 16.83 -10.17
CA GLY A 57 3.00 17.79 -9.97
C GLY A 57 3.68 17.74 -8.59
N LYS A 58 3.13 16.98 -7.63
CA LYS A 58 3.75 16.76 -6.30
C LYS A 58 4.39 15.39 -6.17
N ILE A 59 3.90 14.41 -6.93
CA ILE A 59 4.44 13.05 -6.99
C ILE A 59 4.58 12.60 -8.45
N ASP A 60 5.35 11.54 -8.67
CA ASP A 60 5.49 10.88 -9.98
C ASP A 60 4.42 9.77 -10.10
N ILE A 61 3.42 9.96 -10.95
CA ILE A 61 2.35 8.98 -11.19
C ILE A 61 2.73 8.13 -12.40
N ARG A 62 2.95 6.84 -12.17
CA ARG A 62 3.28 5.85 -13.19
C ARG A 62 2.09 4.94 -13.45
N VAL A 63 1.54 5.02 -14.66
CA VAL A 63 0.44 4.18 -15.10
C VAL A 63 0.99 3.00 -15.89
N TYR A 64 0.57 1.78 -15.53
CA TYR A 64 0.90 0.58 -16.27
C TYR A 64 -0.32 0.05 -17.03
N GLU A 65 -0.32 0.17 -18.33
CA GLU A 65 -1.45 -0.20 -19.22
C GLU A 65 -1.46 -1.70 -19.62
N GLY A 66 -0.46 -2.46 -19.23
CA GLY A 66 -0.31 -3.84 -19.65
C GLY A 66 -1.07 -4.84 -18.79
N THR A 67 -1.53 -5.93 -19.40
CA THR A 67 -2.16 -7.07 -18.69
C THR A 67 -1.18 -8.22 -18.40
N ASN A 68 0.01 -8.19 -18.99
CA ASN A 68 0.99 -9.26 -18.87
C ASN A 68 1.78 -9.15 -17.56
N LYS A 69 1.57 -10.11 -16.66
CA LYS A 69 2.22 -10.14 -15.33
C LYS A 69 3.76 -10.13 -15.38
N LEU A 70 4.38 -10.76 -16.38
CA LEU A 70 5.84 -10.77 -16.51
C LEU A 70 6.35 -9.37 -16.93
N LYS A 71 5.70 -8.73 -17.90
CA LYS A 71 6.06 -7.36 -18.32
C LYS A 71 5.85 -6.37 -17.18
N LEU A 72 4.78 -6.53 -16.40
CA LEU A 72 4.54 -5.72 -15.21
C LEU A 72 5.68 -5.87 -14.20
N ALA A 73 6.02 -7.11 -13.85
CA ALA A 73 7.09 -7.39 -12.89
C ALA A 73 8.46 -6.87 -13.36
N LEU A 74 8.74 -6.92 -14.66
CA LEU A 74 9.95 -6.31 -15.25
C LEU A 74 9.90 -4.78 -15.20
N TYR A 75 8.74 -4.18 -15.42
CA TYR A 75 8.56 -2.74 -15.32
C TYR A 75 8.76 -2.25 -13.89
N GLU A 76 8.17 -2.93 -12.91
CA GLU A 76 8.35 -2.66 -11.49
C GLU A 76 9.82 -2.80 -11.08
N ALA A 77 10.49 -3.89 -11.50
CA ALA A 77 11.91 -4.10 -11.28
C ALA A 77 12.77 -2.99 -11.89
N ASN A 78 12.43 -2.52 -13.08
CA ASN A 78 13.09 -1.40 -13.74
C ASN A 78 12.96 -0.11 -12.90
N LEU A 79 11.77 0.21 -12.43
CA LEU A 79 11.53 1.35 -11.54
C LEU A 79 12.37 1.24 -10.27
N ILE A 80 12.39 0.06 -9.64
CA ILE A 80 13.12 -0.14 -8.38
C ILE A 80 14.63 -0.06 -8.57
N TRP A 81 15.15 -0.57 -9.67
CA TRP A 81 16.59 -0.68 -9.89
C TRP A 81 17.19 0.56 -10.54
N LEU A 82 16.59 1.06 -11.61
CA LEU A 82 17.18 2.15 -12.42
C LEU A 82 16.77 3.55 -11.97
N HIS A 83 15.65 3.69 -11.27
CA HIS A 83 15.10 5.00 -10.92
C HIS A 83 15.36 5.45 -9.47
N GLY A 84 16.30 4.80 -8.76
CA GLY A 84 16.75 5.25 -7.44
C GLY A 84 15.75 4.99 -6.31
N VAL A 85 14.83 4.03 -6.49
CA VAL A 85 13.89 3.63 -5.45
C VAL A 85 14.63 3.02 -4.26
N LYS A 86 14.44 3.61 -3.09
CA LYS A 86 15.04 3.19 -1.82
C LYS A 86 14.13 2.23 -1.08
N TYR A 87 12.83 2.53 -1.06
CA TYR A 87 11.80 1.73 -0.40
C TYR A 87 10.62 1.51 -1.35
N CYS A 88 9.99 0.34 -1.23
CA CYS A 88 8.79 -0.02 -1.96
C CYS A 88 7.69 -0.37 -0.95
N TYR A 89 6.66 0.49 -0.84
CA TYR A 89 5.50 0.26 0.00
C TYR A 89 4.51 -0.67 -0.70
N ALA A 90 3.94 -1.62 0.04
CA ALA A 90 3.07 -2.68 -0.47
C ALA A 90 3.72 -3.52 -1.59
N LEU A 91 5.01 -3.84 -1.43
CA LEU A 91 5.73 -4.70 -2.37
C LEU A 91 5.06 -6.08 -2.46
N GLU A 92 4.71 -6.50 -3.68
CA GLU A 92 4.19 -7.84 -3.92
C GLU A 92 5.33 -8.87 -3.96
N LEU A 93 5.22 -9.95 -3.19
CA LEU A 93 6.19 -11.04 -3.16
C LEU A 93 5.99 -12.05 -4.31
N ASN A 94 5.94 -11.56 -5.54
CA ASN A 94 6.08 -12.40 -6.71
C ASN A 94 7.55 -12.79 -6.95
N LYS A 95 7.81 -13.60 -8.00
CA LYS A 95 9.19 -14.10 -8.28
C LYS A 95 10.23 -12.98 -8.42
N ILE A 96 9.84 -11.83 -8.95
CA ILE A 96 10.73 -10.68 -9.16
C ILE A 96 10.77 -9.81 -7.91
N GLY A 97 9.62 -9.56 -7.28
CA GLY A 97 9.54 -8.77 -6.04
C GLY A 97 10.44 -9.32 -4.92
N ARG A 98 10.57 -10.65 -4.83
CA ARG A 98 11.51 -11.28 -3.87
C ARG A 98 12.97 -10.84 -4.05
N LEU A 99 13.40 -10.48 -5.25
CA LEU A 99 14.75 -9.96 -5.49
C LEU A 99 14.96 -8.60 -4.84
N PHE A 100 13.88 -7.87 -4.61
CA PHE A 100 13.88 -6.53 -4.01
C PHE A 100 13.30 -6.53 -2.59
N ALA A 101 13.07 -7.68 -1.99
CA ALA A 101 12.45 -7.81 -0.67
C ALA A 101 13.10 -6.92 0.39
N LYS A 102 14.43 -6.76 0.37
CA LYS A 102 15.18 -5.86 1.28
C LYS A 102 14.77 -4.38 1.20
N LYS A 103 14.07 -3.97 0.15
CA LYS A 103 13.54 -2.61 -0.01
C LYS A 103 12.03 -2.54 0.36
N GLY A 104 11.41 -3.68 0.63
CA GLY A 104 9.98 -3.78 0.91
C GLY A 104 9.62 -3.18 2.26
N ILE A 105 8.54 -2.42 2.27
CA ILE A 105 7.71 -2.13 3.43
C ILE A 105 6.41 -2.86 3.12
N PHE A 106 6.14 -3.92 3.87
CA PHE A 106 4.94 -4.72 3.63
C PHE A 106 3.73 -4.09 4.30
N TRP A 107 2.55 -4.43 3.79
CA TRP A 107 1.29 -3.98 4.34
C TRP A 107 0.29 -5.13 4.38
N ILE A 108 -0.25 -5.37 5.55
CA ILE A 108 -1.36 -6.28 5.79
C ILE A 108 -2.47 -5.45 6.44
N PRO A 109 -3.60 -5.22 5.75
CA PRO A 109 -4.68 -4.40 6.27
C PRO A 109 -5.41 -5.06 7.44
N ASP A 110 -5.63 -6.37 7.34
CA ASP A 110 -6.38 -7.20 8.29
C ASP A 110 -6.06 -8.69 8.13
N PHE A 111 -6.58 -9.50 9.04
CA PHE A 111 -6.52 -10.95 9.02
C PHE A 111 -7.92 -11.58 8.84
N GLN A 112 -8.79 -10.91 8.10
CA GLN A 112 -10.18 -11.33 7.91
C GLN A 112 -10.31 -12.79 7.46
N HIS A 113 -9.42 -13.27 6.61
CA HIS A 113 -9.39 -14.67 6.16
C HIS A 113 -9.13 -15.70 7.29
N LYS A 114 -8.55 -15.27 8.41
CA LYS A 114 -8.38 -16.09 9.61
C LYS A 114 -9.60 -16.06 10.52
N ASN A 115 -10.21 -14.88 10.64
CA ASN A 115 -11.34 -14.65 11.54
C ASN A 115 -12.68 -15.09 10.93
N LEU A 116 -12.81 -15.00 9.60
CA LEU A 116 -14.03 -15.25 8.83
C LEU A 116 -13.72 -16.09 7.59
N PRO A 117 -13.15 -17.31 7.76
CA PRO A 117 -12.68 -18.14 6.63
C PRO A 117 -13.81 -18.55 5.67
N GLU A 118 -15.06 -18.57 6.12
CA GLU A 118 -16.25 -18.92 5.31
C GLU A 118 -16.51 -17.96 4.14
N PHE A 119 -15.95 -16.74 4.17
CA PHE A 119 -16.07 -15.78 3.07
C PHE A 119 -15.01 -15.94 1.98
N PHE A 120 -14.11 -16.91 2.12
CA PHE A 120 -13.01 -17.14 1.19
C PHE A 120 -13.03 -18.56 0.65
N SER A 121 -12.66 -18.70 -0.62
CA SER A 121 -12.40 -20.02 -1.17
C SER A 121 -11.14 -20.64 -0.53
N LYS A 122 -11.04 -21.97 -0.57
CA LYS A 122 -9.85 -22.68 -0.07
C LYS A 122 -8.56 -22.17 -0.74
N GLU A 123 -8.60 -21.92 -2.04
CA GLU A 123 -7.44 -21.42 -2.80
C GLU A 123 -7.00 -20.03 -2.32
N GLU A 124 -7.95 -19.15 -2.01
CA GLU A 124 -7.67 -17.81 -1.47
C GLU A 124 -7.07 -17.89 -0.07
N LEU A 125 -7.61 -18.77 0.79
CA LEU A 125 -7.08 -19.01 2.13
C LEU A 125 -5.62 -19.49 2.06
N ASP A 126 -5.37 -20.55 1.28
CA ASP A 126 -4.04 -21.15 1.13
C ASP A 126 -3.04 -20.12 0.58
N LYS A 127 -3.46 -19.29 -0.39
CA LYS A 127 -2.63 -18.24 -0.98
C LYS A 127 -2.33 -17.10 0.00
N LYS A 128 -3.34 -16.62 0.74
CA LYS A 128 -3.17 -15.57 1.76
C LYS A 128 -2.27 -16.06 2.88
N ASP A 129 -2.49 -17.26 3.38
CA ASP A 129 -1.69 -17.88 4.44
C ASP A 129 -0.22 -18.02 4.05
N ALA A 130 0.05 -18.54 2.86
CA ALA A 130 1.41 -18.66 2.35
C ALA A 130 2.09 -17.29 2.22
N ASN A 131 1.40 -16.29 1.70
CA ASN A 131 1.93 -14.94 1.54
C ASN A 131 2.19 -14.26 2.88
N PHE A 132 1.25 -14.35 3.82
CA PHE A 132 1.40 -13.73 5.14
C PHE A 132 2.49 -14.43 5.97
N THR A 133 2.58 -15.76 5.88
CA THR A 133 3.68 -16.51 6.48
C THR A 133 5.04 -16.04 5.94
N GLU A 134 5.16 -15.87 4.61
CA GLU A 134 6.41 -15.39 4.01
C GLU A 134 6.75 -13.97 4.48
N ILE A 135 5.79 -13.04 4.45
CA ILE A 135 5.97 -11.65 4.89
C ILE A 135 6.41 -11.59 6.36
N THR A 136 5.72 -12.30 7.24
CA THR A 136 5.96 -12.24 8.69
C THR A 136 7.31 -12.84 9.10
N GLN A 137 7.89 -13.71 8.29
CA GLN A 137 9.22 -14.26 8.53
C GLN A 137 10.36 -13.37 8.00
N MET A 138 10.06 -12.26 7.33
CA MET A 138 11.07 -11.30 6.87
C MET A 138 11.35 -10.24 7.96
N PRO A 139 12.61 -9.78 8.12
CA PRO A 139 12.96 -8.73 9.08
C PRO A 139 12.64 -7.32 8.55
N ASN A 140 11.61 -7.19 7.73
CA ASN A 140 11.20 -5.96 7.08
C ASN A 140 10.15 -5.22 7.93
N PRO A 141 9.98 -3.92 7.74
CA PRO A 141 8.83 -3.20 8.27
C PRO A 141 7.51 -3.79 7.72
N LEU A 142 6.60 -4.09 8.62
CA LEU A 142 5.23 -4.48 8.33
C LEU A 142 4.28 -3.41 8.88
N VAL A 143 3.50 -2.81 8.00
CA VAL A 143 2.46 -1.85 8.35
C VAL A 143 1.14 -2.60 8.51
N LEU A 144 0.45 -2.35 9.62
CA LEU A 144 -0.89 -2.82 9.90
C LEU A 144 -1.83 -1.62 10.02
N SER A 145 -3.11 -1.81 9.71
CA SER A 145 -4.08 -0.71 9.64
C SER A 145 -4.77 -0.41 10.99
N SER A 146 -4.63 -1.29 11.97
CA SER A 146 -5.28 -1.15 13.29
C SER A 146 -4.55 -1.91 14.38
N GLU A 147 -4.85 -1.59 15.63
CA GLU A 147 -4.38 -2.38 16.78
C GLU A 147 -5.00 -3.79 16.78
N ASP A 148 -6.23 -3.95 16.29
CA ASP A 148 -6.85 -5.28 16.14
C ASP A 148 -6.06 -6.14 15.16
N ALA A 149 -5.65 -5.58 14.02
CA ALA A 149 -4.79 -6.30 13.08
C ALA A 149 -3.43 -6.66 13.70
N LYS A 150 -2.91 -5.86 14.63
CA LYS A 150 -1.70 -6.18 15.38
C LYS A 150 -1.93 -7.33 16.36
N ASN A 151 -3.05 -7.32 17.08
CA ASN A 151 -3.42 -8.42 17.97
C ASN A 151 -3.61 -9.73 17.19
N ASP A 152 -4.22 -9.66 16.01
CA ASP A 152 -4.37 -10.81 15.09
C ASP A 152 -3.02 -11.33 14.62
N LEU A 153 -2.08 -10.44 14.27
CA LEU A 153 -0.71 -10.83 13.91
C LEU A 153 -0.05 -11.60 15.05
N GLU A 154 -0.10 -11.09 16.26
CA GLU A 154 0.49 -11.72 17.45
C GLU A 154 -0.17 -13.07 17.76
N HIS A 155 -1.48 -13.19 17.50
CA HIS A 155 -2.23 -14.42 17.69
C HIS A 155 -1.92 -15.49 16.64
N PHE A 156 -1.98 -15.13 15.34
CA PHE A 156 -1.84 -16.09 14.25
C PHE A 156 -0.40 -16.34 13.83
N PHE A 157 0.50 -15.40 14.08
CA PHE A 157 1.91 -15.46 13.70
C PHE A 157 2.84 -15.03 14.86
N PRO A 158 2.76 -15.68 16.02
CA PRO A 158 3.47 -15.25 17.25
C PRO A 158 5.00 -15.22 17.09
N GLU A 159 5.54 -15.98 16.13
CA GLU A 159 6.99 -16.05 15.86
C GLU A 159 7.40 -15.17 14.68
N HIS A 160 6.65 -14.11 14.37
CA HIS A 160 7.02 -13.18 13.32
C HIS A 160 8.36 -12.48 13.59
N LYS A 161 9.08 -12.11 12.53
CA LYS A 161 10.39 -11.45 12.59
C LYS A 161 10.36 -10.01 12.08
N CYS A 162 9.23 -9.59 11.52
CA CYS A 162 9.04 -8.23 11.00
C CYS A 162 9.01 -7.19 12.13
N SER A 163 9.43 -5.97 11.84
CA SER A 163 9.16 -4.82 12.70
C SER A 163 7.76 -4.29 12.38
N VAL A 164 6.90 -4.21 13.39
CA VAL A 164 5.48 -3.90 13.23
C VAL A 164 5.20 -2.45 13.56
N GLU A 165 4.50 -1.77 12.66
CA GLU A 165 4.02 -0.39 12.83
C GLU A 165 2.53 -0.33 12.53
N VAL A 166 1.75 0.28 13.42
CA VAL A 166 0.33 0.53 13.18
C VAL A 166 0.15 1.91 12.59
N VAL A 167 -0.43 1.95 11.38
CA VAL A 167 -0.77 3.19 10.70
C VAL A 167 -2.27 3.17 10.42
N HIS A 168 -3.02 3.89 11.24
CA HIS A 168 -4.47 3.92 11.13
C HIS A 168 -4.95 4.50 9.80
N PHE A 169 -6.15 4.12 9.38
CA PHE A 169 -6.85 4.79 8.29
C PHE A 169 -7.10 6.24 8.68
N VAL A 170 -6.68 7.14 7.80
CA VAL A 170 -7.00 8.57 7.88
C VAL A 170 -7.69 8.95 6.58
N SER A 171 -8.55 9.95 6.62
CA SER A 171 -9.25 10.42 5.41
C SER A 171 -8.61 11.71 4.91
N TYR A 172 -8.16 11.67 3.65
CA TYR A 172 -7.89 12.90 2.91
C TYR A 172 -9.24 13.53 2.54
N ILE A 173 -9.49 14.73 3.06
CA ILE A 173 -10.67 15.51 2.69
C ILE A 173 -10.20 16.59 1.72
N GLU A 174 -10.74 16.58 0.51
CA GLU A 174 -10.44 17.59 -0.50
C GLU A 174 -10.72 19.00 0.08
N PRO A 175 -9.86 20.01 -0.21
CA PRO A 175 -9.99 21.35 0.37
C PRO A 175 -11.37 21.98 0.14
N GLU A 176 -11.99 21.68 -1.01
CA GLU A 176 -13.33 22.14 -1.36
C GLU A 176 -14.41 21.61 -0.41
N LEU A 177 -14.25 20.34 0.02
CA LEU A 177 -15.19 19.66 0.94
C LEU A 177 -14.97 20.04 2.42
N ARG A 178 -13.89 20.76 2.73
CA ARG A 178 -13.64 21.26 4.10
C ARG A 178 -14.45 22.51 4.43
N LYS A 179 -15.04 23.14 3.43
CA LYS A 179 -15.90 24.33 3.60
C LYS A 179 -17.33 23.87 3.85
N ILE A 180 -17.61 23.39 5.06
CA ILE A 180 -18.98 23.20 5.50
C ILE A 180 -19.58 24.59 5.65
N THR A 181 -20.59 24.91 4.85
CA THR A 181 -21.38 26.13 5.03
C THR A 181 -22.51 25.87 6.03
N PRO A 182 -22.99 26.88 6.78
CA PRO A 182 -24.11 26.70 7.70
C PRO A 182 -25.35 26.07 7.04
N GLU A 183 -25.56 26.33 5.75
CA GLU A 183 -26.65 25.73 4.95
C GLU A 183 -26.50 24.23 4.73
N MET A 184 -25.25 23.69 4.77
CA MET A 184 -24.98 22.25 4.69
C MET A 184 -25.18 21.54 6.03
N GLU A 185 -25.04 22.25 7.16
CA GLU A 185 -25.27 21.70 8.49
C GLU A 185 -26.77 21.50 8.77
N GLU A 186 -27.66 22.31 8.13
CA GLU A 186 -29.11 22.16 8.29
C GLU A 186 -29.72 20.98 7.48
N GLN A 187 -28.94 20.32 6.60
CA GLN A 187 -29.40 19.20 5.75
C GLN A 187 -29.05 17.80 6.29
N VAL A 188 -28.42 17.70 7.45
CA VAL A 188 -28.06 16.47 8.15
C VAL A 188 -28.95 16.29 9.38
#